data_7a5986c3d1403e8febcfb541a930e5e2
#
_entry.id   7a5986c3d1403e8febcfb541a930e5e2
#
_cell.length_a   1.000
_cell.length_b   1.000
_cell.length_c   1.000
_cell.angle_alpha   90.00
_cell.angle_beta   90.00
_cell.angle_gamma   90.00
#
_symmetry.space_group_name_H-M   'P 1'
#
loop_
_entity.id
_entity.type
_entity.pdbx_description
1 polymer ?
#
loop_
_entity_poly.entity_id
_entity_poly.type
_entity_poly.pdbx_seq_one_letter_code
_entity_poly.pdbx_strand_id
1 'polypeptide(L)'
;MLVENIDIHMLELMINAHAEKKSVYKKRENRLDQETQNNLQKCERHPVVFRLYRMNKKAGKNRDSMAMRGFEEIAEIVQEHGESYLELKLKEMTAHSRANGEAMAGKLKTLKYEHEEILETAEIKGNRVRIPMRACRMRKWTGVGTMGSVPVTVTCSVGEMHMPESTALLFFWV
;
A
#
# COMPACT_ATOMS: atom_id res chain seq x y z
N MET A 1 -5.22 -17.11 9.12
CA MET A 1 -5.96 -16.93 10.39
C MET A 1 -6.17 -15.49 10.84
N LEU A 2 -5.36 -14.52 10.43
CA LEU A 2 -5.49 -13.10 10.83
C LEU A 2 -6.60 -12.31 10.10
N VAL A 3 -7.19 -12.84 9.05
CA VAL A 3 -8.21 -12.15 8.23
C VAL A 3 -9.65 -12.44 8.71
N GLU A 4 -9.86 -13.39 9.60
CA GLU A 4 -11.21 -13.77 10.06
C GLU A 4 -11.83 -12.80 11.07
N ASN A 5 -11.03 -11.90 11.64
CA ASN A 5 -11.46 -10.89 12.62
C ASN A 5 -11.41 -9.45 12.09
N ILE A 6 -11.65 -9.25 10.79
CA ILE A 6 -11.87 -7.89 10.28
C ILE A 6 -13.25 -7.44 10.76
N ASP A 7 -13.25 -6.47 11.66
CA ASP A 7 -14.45 -5.81 12.16
C ASP A 7 -15.27 -5.24 10.99
N ILE A 8 -16.56 -5.55 10.94
CA ILE A 8 -17.51 -5.07 9.90
C ILE A 8 -17.43 -3.54 9.77
N HIS A 9 -17.27 -2.84 10.88
CA HIS A 9 -17.11 -1.38 10.89
C HIS A 9 -15.83 -0.91 10.16
N MET A 10 -14.75 -1.68 10.23
CA MET A 10 -13.53 -1.41 9.47
C MET A 10 -13.76 -1.60 7.97
N LEU A 11 -14.52 -2.61 7.57
CA LEU A 11 -14.90 -2.83 6.18
C LEU A 11 -15.76 -1.70 5.63
N GLU A 12 -16.74 -1.21 6.40
CA GLU A 12 -17.59 -0.06 6.03
C GLU A 12 -16.76 1.21 5.82
N LEU A 13 -15.80 1.50 6.71
CA LEU A 13 -14.89 2.63 6.56
C LEU A 13 -14.02 2.51 5.32
N MET A 14 -13.56 1.29 4.99
CA MET A 14 -12.78 1.01 3.79
C MET A 14 -13.61 1.19 2.52
N ILE A 15 -14.86 0.73 2.52
CA ILE A 15 -15.81 0.86 1.41
C ILE A 15 -16.07 2.35 1.13
N ASN A 16 -16.35 3.14 2.16
CA ASN A 16 -16.61 4.57 2.04
C ASN A 16 -15.37 5.33 1.52
N ALA A 17 -14.19 5.04 2.05
CA ALA A 17 -12.93 5.61 1.56
C ALA A 17 -12.65 5.24 0.09
N HIS A 18 -13.06 4.04 -0.34
CA HIS A 18 -12.96 3.64 -1.74
C HIS A 18 -13.90 4.41 -2.66
N ALA A 19 -15.16 4.59 -2.25
CA ALA A 19 -16.17 5.30 -3.04
C ALA A 19 -15.76 6.77 -3.30
N GLU A 20 -15.22 7.47 -2.29
CA GLU A 20 -14.73 8.83 -2.43
C GLU A 20 -13.52 8.92 -3.39
N LYS A 21 -12.60 7.95 -3.34
CA LYS A 21 -11.39 7.93 -4.17
C LYS A 21 -11.62 7.48 -5.61
N LYS A 22 -12.64 6.66 -5.86
CA LYS A 22 -13.01 6.22 -7.22
C LYS A 22 -13.33 7.41 -8.14
N SER A 23 -13.89 8.47 -7.60
CA SER A 23 -14.18 9.72 -8.33
C SER A 23 -12.91 10.49 -8.73
N VAL A 24 -11.94 10.58 -7.82
CA VAL A 24 -10.63 11.23 -8.08
C VAL A 24 -9.82 10.41 -9.08
N TYR A 25 -9.96 9.10 -9.03
CA TYR A 25 -9.27 8.14 -9.88
C TYR A 25 -9.69 8.26 -11.34
N LYS A 26 -11.00 8.28 -11.62
CA LYS A 26 -11.54 8.45 -12.97
C LYS A 26 -11.03 9.72 -13.67
N LYS A 27 -10.76 10.79 -12.92
CA LYS A 27 -10.19 12.03 -13.46
C LYS A 27 -8.70 11.90 -13.83
N ARG A 28 -7.93 11.01 -13.16
CA ARG A 28 -6.50 10.80 -13.45
C ARG A 28 -6.29 9.78 -14.58
N GLU A 29 -7.12 8.75 -14.65
CA GLU A 29 -7.10 7.75 -15.72
C GLU A 29 -7.21 8.41 -17.10
N ASN A 30 -8.13 9.35 -17.27
CA ASN A 30 -8.31 10.12 -18.52
C ASN A 30 -7.11 11.02 -18.89
N ARG A 31 -6.17 11.28 -17.99
CA ARG A 31 -4.93 12.02 -18.28
C ARG A 31 -3.76 11.11 -18.64
N LEU A 32 -3.72 9.91 -18.10
CA LEU A 32 -2.65 8.93 -18.34
C LEU A 32 -2.77 8.26 -19.70
N ASP A 33 -3.99 8.07 -20.23
CA ASP A 33 -4.23 7.43 -21.52
C ASP A 33 -3.66 8.20 -22.73
N GLN A 34 -3.45 9.49 -22.59
CA GLN A 34 -2.91 10.31 -23.69
C GLN A 34 -1.38 10.30 -23.81
N GLU A 35 -0.66 10.03 -22.73
CA GLU A 35 0.82 10.03 -22.72
C GLU A 35 1.45 8.65 -22.95
N THR A 36 0.71 7.57 -22.76
CA THR A 36 1.25 6.21 -22.71
C THR A 36 1.19 5.43 -24.01
N GLN A 37 0.55 5.96 -25.07
CA GLN A 37 0.35 5.22 -26.32
C GLN A 37 1.60 5.06 -27.19
N ASN A 38 2.72 5.69 -26.88
CA ASN A 38 3.85 5.75 -27.81
C ASN A 38 5.08 4.87 -27.51
N ASN A 39 5.12 4.09 -26.43
CA ASN A 39 6.29 3.24 -26.14
C ASN A 39 5.95 2.02 -25.28
N LEU A 40 5.46 0.92 -25.88
CA LEU A 40 5.18 -0.27 -25.09
C LEU A 40 5.51 -1.60 -25.74
N GLN A 41 6.57 -2.19 -25.25
CA GLN A 41 6.63 -3.62 -24.99
C GLN A 41 5.68 -3.92 -23.82
N LYS A 42 4.72 -4.78 -24.05
CA LYS A 42 3.57 -5.18 -23.19
C LYS A 42 3.86 -5.37 -21.70
N CYS A 43 3.89 -4.31 -20.94
CA CYS A 43 3.71 -4.35 -19.51
C CYS A 43 2.32 -3.78 -19.20
N GLU A 44 1.36 -4.62 -18.89
CA GLU A 44 0.03 -4.16 -18.51
C GLU A 44 0.09 -3.62 -17.07
N ARG A 45 -0.35 -2.36 -16.89
CA ARG A 45 -0.38 -1.67 -15.60
C ARG A 45 -1.81 -1.25 -15.29
N HIS A 46 -2.32 -1.76 -14.18
CA HIS A 46 -3.65 -1.41 -13.68
C HIS A 46 -3.50 -0.68 -12.35
N PRO A 47 -3.84 0.59 -12.33
CA PRO A 47 -3.76 1.37 -11.12
C PRO A 47 -4.85 0.95 -10.11
N VAL A 48 -4.50 0.90 -8.83
CA VAL A 48 -5.38 0.50 -7.73
C VAL A 48 -5.19 1.42 -6.52
N VAL A 49 -6.27 1.66 -5.80
CA VAL A 49 -6.21 2.36 -4.51
C VAL A 49 -5.84 1.37 -3.42
N PHE A 50 -4.95 1.76 -2.52
CA PHE A 50 -4.57 0.93 -1.38
C PHE A 50 -4.54 1.72 -0.07
N ARG A 51 -4.53 0.98 1.04
CA ARG A 51 -4.39 1.49 2.40
C ARG A 51 -3.57 0.55 3.25
N LEU A 52 -2.87 1.12 4.21
CA LEU A 52 -2.16 0.42 5.27
C LEU A 52 -2.85 0.67 6.60
N TYR A 53 -3.34 -0.38 7.23
CA TYR A 53 -3.98 -0.33 8.54
C TYR A 53 -3.13 -0.99 9.61
N ARG A 54 -3.08 -0.40 10.80
CA ARG A 54 -2.38 -0.99 11.94
C ARG A 54 -3.05 -2.31 12.36
N MET A 55 -2.25 -3.31 12.61
CA MET A 55 -2.72 -4.60 13.11
C MET A 55 -2.91 -4.62 14.65
N ASN A 56 -2.48 -3.57 15.37
CA ASN A 56 -2.59 -3.51 16.81
C ASN A 56 -4.04 -3.24 17.25
N LYS A 57 -4.65 -4.16 18.01
CA LYS A 57 -6.02 -4.09 18.51
C LYS A 57 -6.28 -2.90 19.47
N LYS A 58 -5.25 -2.30 20.05
CA LYS A 58 -5.35 -1.15 20.97
C LYS A 58 -5.33 0.21 20.26
N ALA A 59 -5.17 0.23 18.95
CA ALA A 59 -5.19 1.48 18.22
C ALA A 59 -6.60 2.12 18.29
N GLY A 60 -6.66 3.34 18.81
CA GLY A 60 -7.89 4.13 18.89
C GLY A 60 -8.51 4.44 17.52
N LYS A 61 -9.29 5.52 17.42
CA LYS A 61 -10.07 5.88 16.23
C LYS A 61 -9.26 6.02 14.92
N ASN A 62 -7.97 6.29 14.98
CA ASN A 62 -7.10 6.37 13.80
C ASN A 62 -6.40 5.04 13.56
N ARG A 63 -6.91 4.26 12.62
CA ARG A 63 -6.40 2.93 12.26
C ARG A 63 -5.34 2.97 11.14
N ASP A 64 -5.12 4.11 10.52
CA ASP A 64 -4.12 4.25 9.48
C ASP A 64 -2.71 4.03 10.02
N SER A 65 -1.92 3.25 9.32
CA SER A 65 -0.51 3.10 9.63
C SER A 65 0.24 4.39 9.26
N MET A 66 1.13 4.84 10.15
CA MET A 66 2.01 5.97 9.83
C MET A 66 2.89 5.70 8.60
N ALA A 67 3.19 4.43 8.33
CA ALA A 67 3.92 4.00 7.15
C ALA A 67 3.23 4.41 5.84
N MET A 68 1.91 4.61 5.84
CA MET A 68 1.17 5.09 4.66
C MET A 68 1.72 6.43 4.14
N ARG A 69 2.29 7.25 5.00
CA ARG A 69 2.90 8.53 4.61
C ARG A 69 4.13 8.38 3.70
N GLY A 70 4.77 7.22 3.73
CA GLY A 70 5.93 6.89 2.89
C GLY A 70 5.57 6.40 1.49
N PHE A 71 4.29 6.35 1.14
CA PHE A 71 3.82 5.89 -0.16
C PHE A 71 2.95 6.92 -0.85
N GLU A 72 2.93 6.90 -2.18
CA GLU A 72 1.88 7.56 -2.95
C GLU A 72 0.55 6.83 -2.73
N GLU A 73 -0.56 7.53 -2.93
CA GLU A 73 -1.89 6.97 -2.63
C GLU A 73 -2.37 5.90 -3.61
N ILE A 74 -1.73 5.81 -4.77
CA ILE A 74 -2.09 4.90 -5.86
C ILE A 74 -0.95 3.92 -6.05
N ALA A 75 -1.28 2.64 -6.01
CA ALA A 75 -0.43 1.53 -6.42
C ALA A 75 -0.79 1.08 -7.84
N GLU A 76 0.01 0.22 -8.41
CA GLU A 76 -0.24 -0.38 -9.71
C GLU A 76 -0.14 -1.90 -9.61
N ILE A 77 -1.09 -2.63 -10.22
CA ILE A 77 -0.91 -4.05 -10.50
C ILE A 77 -0.17 -4.12 -11.83
N VAL A 78 1.02 -4.69 -11.79
CA VAL A 78 1.91 -4.80 -12.94
C VAL A 78 2.01 -6.25 -13.35
N GLN A 79 1.73 -6.55 -14.61
CA GLN A 79 1.94 -7.88 -15.17
C GLN A 79 3.20 -7.88 -16.03
N GLU A 80 4.16 -8.69 -15.66
CA GLU A 80 5.47 -8.76 -16.30
C GLU A 80 5.96 -10.21 -16.31
N HIS A 81 6.39 -10.70 -17.48
CA HIS A 81 6.94 -12.07 -17.66
C HIS A 81 6.03 -13.20 -17.13
N GLY A 82 4.71 -13.02 -17.21
CA GLY A 82 3.73 -14.00 -16.72
C GLY A 82 3.46 -13.98 -15.22
N GLU A 83 4.11 -13.10 -14.48
CA GLU A 83 3.86 -12.86 -13.07
C GLU A 83 3.19 -11.50 -12.85
N SER A 84 2.40 -11.41 -11.79
CA SER A 84 1.72 -10.17 -11.41
C SER A 84 2.24 -9.67 -10.06
N TYR A 85 2.46 -8.37 -9.97
CA TYR A 85 2.98 -7.69 -8.78
C TYR A 85 2.09 -6.51 -8.41
N LEU A 86 1.92 -6.29 -7.12
CA LEU A 86 1.46 -5.03 -6.58
C LEU A 86 2.66 -4.11 -6.42
N GLU A 87 2.73 -3.05 -7.19
CA GLU A 87 3.83 -2.09 -7.18
C GLU A 87 3.39 -0.81 -6.46
N LEU A 88 4.08 -0.49 -5.37
CA LEU A 88 3.86 0.69 -4.55
C LEU A 88 4.95 1.72 -4.84
N LYS A 89 4.57 2.97 -5.04
CA LYS A 89 5.52 4.07 -5.18
C LYS A 89 5.85 4.69 -3.83
N LEU A 90 7.14 4.81 -3.56
CA LEU A 90 7.67 5.46 -2.38
C LEU A 90 7.71 6.97 -2.55
N LYS A 91 7.46 7.69 -1.48
CA LYS A 91 7.70 9.13 -1.37
C LYS A 91 8.46 9.43 -0.08
N GLU A 92 9.18 10.54 -0.07
CA GLU A 92 9.83 11.03 1.13
C GLU A 92 8.78 11.47 2.15
N MET A 93 9.03 11.12 3.41
CA MET A 93 8.23 11.55 4.54
C MET A 93 8.95 12.68 5.24
N THR A 94 8.20 13.69 5.67
CA THR A 94 8.72 14.68 6.61
C THR A 94 8.19 14.37 8.00
N ALA A 95 9.10 14.18 8.95
CA ALA A 95 8.79 14.06 10.36
C ALA A 95 9.37 15.26 11.11
N HIS A 96 8.72 15.70 12.17
CA HIS A 96 9.22 16.76 13.02
C HIS A 96 9.75 16.17 14.33
N SER A 97 10.95 16.58 14.71
CA SER A 97 11.52 16.24 16.01
C SER A 97 10.65 16.81 17.13
N ARG A 98 10.34 15.97 18.12
CA ARG A 98 9.61 16.43 19.31
C ARG A 98 10.46 17.33 20.23
N ALA A 99 11.79 17.23 20.12
CA ALA A 99 12.70 17.96 20.99
C ALA A 99 12.90 19.42 20.54
N ASN A 100 13.02 19.66 19.24
CA ASN A 100 13.38 20.98 18.69
C ASN A 100 12.49 21.44 17.52
N GLY A 101 11.52 20.63 17.11
CA GLY A 101 10.62 20.96 16.01
C GLY A 101 11.26 20.88 14.61
N GLU A 102 12.53 20.48 14.49
CA GLU A 102 13.20 20.39 13.20
C GLU A 102 12.55 19.35 12.29
N ALA A 103 12.40 19.71 11.02
CA ALA A 103 11.94 18.80 9.99
C ALA A 103 13.05 17.82 9.60
N MET A 104 12.74 16.55 9.67
CA MET A 104 13.64 15.46 9.29
C MET A 104 13.05 14.65 8.14
N ALA A 105 13.89 14.34 7.16
CA ALA A 105 13.47 13.44 6.08
C ALA A 105 13.35 12.01 6.59
N GLY A 106 12.22 11.37 6.30
CA GLY A 106 11.99 9.96 6.57
C GLY A 106 11.97 9.15 5.27
N LYS A 107 12.51 7.94 5.33
CA LYS A 107 12.53 7.00 4.20
C LYS A 107 12.12 5.62 4.65
N LEU A 108 11.36 4.93 3.79
CA LEU A 108 11.16 3.50 3.94
C LEU A 108 12.48 2.78 3.70
N LYS A 109 12.86 1.89 4.60
CA LYS A 109 14.08 1.07 4.50
C LYS A 109 13.78 -0.33 3.97
N THR A 110 12.82 -1.00 4.59
CA THR A 110 12.41 -2.34 4.18
C THR A 110 10.91 -2.47 4.26
N LEU A 111 10.38 -3.27 3.38
CA LEU A 111 9.03 -3.80 3.46
C LEU A 111 9.13 -5.32 3.35
N LYS A 112 8.59 -6.02 4.34
CA LYS A 112 8.42 -7.47 4.31
C LYS A 112 6.94 -7.78 4.18
N TYR A 113 6.58 -8.82 3.48
CA TYR A 113 5.21 -9.32 3.35
C TYR A 113 5.13 -10.76 3.82
N GLU A 114 3.97 -11.14 4.36
CA GLU A 114 3.74 -12.51 4.80
C GLU A 114 3.11 -13.33 3.67
N HIS A 115 3.75 -14.44 3.36
CA HIS A 115 3.27 -15.42 2.41
C HIS A 115 3.48 -16.82 3.01
N GLU A 116 2.40 -17.60 3.13
CA GLU A 116 2.44 -18.97 3.71
C GLU A 116 3.14 -19.03 5.09
N GLU A 117 2.84 -18.08 5.96
CA GLU A 117 3.43 -17.93 7.30
C GLU A 117 4.94 -17.57 7.31
N ILE A 118 5.51 -17.26 6.16
CA ILE A 118 6.90 -16.83 6.02
C ILE A 118 6.93 -15.33 5.70
N LEU A 119 7.85 -14.62 6.35
CA LEU A 119 8.14 -13.21 6.02
C LEU A 119 9.17 -13.14 4.91
N GLU A 120 8.74 -12.68 3.76
CA GLU A 120 9.61 -12.42 2.61
C GLU A 120 9.88 -10.90 2.49
N THR A 121 11.08 -10.54 2.03
CA THR A 121 11.43 -9.13 1.81
C THR A 121 11.01 -8.71 0.40
N ALA A 122 10.24 -7.64 0.30
CA ALA A 122 9.84 -7.07 -0.97
C ALA A 122 11.03 -6.45 -1.70
N GLU A 123 11.06 -6.61 -3.01
CA GLU A 123 12.05 -5.98 -3.85
C GLU A 123 11.82 -4.47 -3.92
N ILE A 124 12.88 -3.69 -3.68
CA ILE A 124 12.86 -2.23 -3.83
C ILE A 124 13.77 -1.86 -5.00
N LYS A 125 13.19 -1.28 -6.04
CA LYS A 125 13.90 -0.75 -7.20
C LYS A 125 13.64 0.75 -7.34
N GLY A 126 14.65 1.56 -7.07
CA GLY A 126 14.52 3.02 -7.05
C GLY A 126 13.49 3.47 -6.01
N ASN A 127 12.40 4.07 -6.46
CA ASN A 127 11.30 4.51 -5.59
C ASN A 127 10.07 3.57 -5.65
N ARG A 128 10.25 2.31 -6.04
CA ARG A 128 9.16 1.34 -6.18
C ARG A 128 9.41 0.10 -5.36
N VAL A 129 8.37 -0.38 -4.70
CA VAL A 129 8.36 -1.63 -3.93
C VAL A 129 7.41 -2.60 -4.60
N ARG A 130 7.82 -3.83 -4.80
CA ARG A 130 7.02 -4.87 -5.46
C ARG A 130 6.67 -6.00 -4.49
N ILE A 131 5.39 -6.31 -4.41
CA ILE A 131 4.86 -7.46 -3.67
C ILE A 131 4.23 -8.41 -4.70
N PRO A 132 4.62 -9.69 -4.77
CA PRO A 132 4.00 -10.63 -5.68
C PRO A 132 2.50 -10.81 -5.37
N MET A 133 1.66 -10.77 -6.40
CA MET A 133 0.21 -10.94 -6.23
C MET A 133 -0.16 -12.31 -5.64
N ARG A 134 0.70 -13.33 -5.81
CA ARG A 134 0.52 -14.65 -5.18
C ARG A 134 0.51 -14.60 -3.64
N ALA A 135 1.19 -13.60 -3.05
CA ALA A 135 1.18 -13.39 -1.61
C ALA A 135 -0.09 -12.66 -1.12
N CYS A 136 -0.87 -12.11 -2.03
CA CYS A 136 -2.08 -11.35 -1.70
C CYS A 136 -3.29 -12.28 -1.65
N ARG A 137 -4.10 -12.14 -0.61
CA ARG A 137 -5.39 -12.82 -0.50
C ARG A 137 -6.44 -11.99 -1.20
N MET A 138 -7.05 -12.56 -2.27
CA MET A 138 -8.09 -11.89 -3.04
C MET A 138 -9.48 -12.34 -2.57
N ARG A 139 -10.37 -11.39 -2.34
CA ARG A 139 -11.77 -11.65 -1.99
C ARG A 139 -12.69 -10.78 -2.84
N LYS A 140 -13.75 -11.39 -3.35
CA LYS A 140 -14.82 -10.69 -4.06
C LYS A 140 -15.95 -10.36 -3.10
N TRP A 141 -16.35 -9.10 -3.09
CA TRP A 141 -17.46 -8.59 -2.27
C TRP A 141 -18.60 -8.12 -3.16
N THR A 142 -19.81 -8.60 -2.88
CA THR A 142 -20.98 -8.20 -3.63
C THR A 142 -21.24 -6.70 -3.49
N GLY A 143 -21.37 -5.99 -4.61
CA GLY A 143 -21.60 -4.54 -4.64
C GLY A 143 -20.36 -3.65 -4.46
N VAL A 144 -19.20 -4.23 -4.09
CA VAL A 144 -17.96 -3.46 -3.83
C VAL A 144 -16.89 -3.73 -4.87
N GLY A 145 -16.78 -4.97 -5.34
CA GLY A 145 -15.73 -5.41 -6.27
C GLY A 145 -14.77 -6.41 -5.63
N THR A 146 -13.58 -6.50 -6.18
CA THR A 146 -12.53 -7.38 -5.68
C THR A 146 -11.56 -6.61 -4.81
N MET A 147 -11.21 -7.17 -3.67
CA MET A 147 -10.26 -6.62 -2.73
C MET A 147 -9.13 -7.60 -2.49
N GLY A 148 -7.90 -7.09 -2.51
CA GLY A 148 -6.71 -7.83 -2.11
C GLY A 148 -6.21 -7.39 -0.75
N SER A 149 -5.59 -8.30 -0.02
CA SER A 149 -4.96 -8.00 1.26
C SER A 149 -3.69 -8.80 1.47
N VAL A 150 -2.72 -8.21 2.15
CA VAL A 150 -1.47 -8.87 2.56
C VAL A 150 -0.93 -8.24 3.84
N PRO A 151 -0.56 -9.04 4.86
CA PRO A 151 0.14 -8.54 6.03
C PRO A 151 1.55 -8.08 5.64
N VAL A 152 1.95 -6.90 6.14
CA VAL A 152 3.26 -6.33 5.86
C VAL A 152 3.93 -5.85 7.14
N THR A 153 5.26 -5.90 7.14
CA THR A 153 6.11 -5.31 8.18
C THR A 153 6.99 -4.27 7.54
N VAL A 154 6.94 -3.05 8.06
CA VAL A 154 7.60 -1.89 7.48
C VAL A 154 8.63 -1.34 8.45
N THR A 155 9.82 -1.06 7.95
CA THR A 155 10.89 -0.36 8.67
C THR A 155 11.18 0.96 7.99
N CYS A 156 11.19 2.03 8.76
CA CYS A 156 11.49 3.38 8.28
C CYS A 156 12.72 3.94 9.03
N SER A 157 13.38 4.90 8.42
CA SER A 157 14.35 5.76 9.10
C SER A 157 13.87 7.20 9.08
N VAL A 158 14.20 7.97 10.11
CA VAL A 158 13.97 9.41 10.18
C VAL A 158 15.30 10.04 10.54
N GLY A 159 15.90 10.75 9.61
CA GLY A 159 17.30 11.16 9.73
C GLY A 159 18.21 9.94 9.92
N GLU A 160 19.05 9.95 10.93
CA GLU A 160 19.93 8.82 11.29
C GLU A 160 19.26 7.76 12.18
N MET A 161 18.04 8.05 12.68
CA MET A 161 17.33 7.14 13.58
C MET A 161 16.58 6.07 12.83
N HIS A 162 16.75 4.81 13.26
CA HIS A 162 15.92 3.70 12.82
C HIS A 162 14.65 3.64 13.64
N MET A 163 13.50 3.67 12.97
CA MET A 163 12.23 3.49 13.63
C MET A 163 11.96 2.00 13.88
N PRO A 164 11.26 1.65 14.98
CA PRO A 164 10.85 0.27 15.22
C PRO A 164 10.06 -0.31 14.06
N GLU A 165 10.15 -1.62 13.85
CA GLU A 165 9.31 -2.33 12.87
C GLU A 165 7.84 -2.10 13.20
N SER A 166 7.05 -1.84 12.17
CA SER A 166 5.62 -1.63 12.27
C SER A 166 4.88 -2.65 11.42
N THR A 167 4.01 -3.44 12.04
CA THR A 167 3.13 -4.36 11.33
C THR A 167 1.85 -3.68 10.90
N ALA A 168 1.44 -3.92 9.67
CA ALA A 168 0.24 -3.37 9.08
C ALA A 168 -0.43 -4.39 8.17
N LEU A 169 -1.72 -4.21 7.93
CA LEU A 169 -2.44 -4.94 6.89
C LEU A 169 -2.60 -4.01 5.69
N LEU A 170 -2.04 -4.40 4.57
CA LEU A 170 -2.19 -3.71 3.31
C LEU A 170 -3.46 -4.22 2.64
N PHE A 171 -4.32 -3.30 2.23
CA PHE A 171 -5.51 -3.56 1.43
C PHE A 171 -5.45 -2.78 0.14
N PHE A 172 -5.95 -3.36 -0.95
CA PHE A 172 -6.12 -2.68 -2.21
C PHE A 172 -7.38 -3.16 -2.92
N TRP A 173 -7.91 -2.32 -3.79
CA TRP A 173 -9.15 -2.58 -4.53
C TRP A 173 -8.87 -2.65 -6.02
N VAL A 174 -9.43 -3.69 -6.64
CA VAL A 174 -9.33 -3.95 -8.09
C VAL A 174 -10.65 -3.62 -8.78
#